data_798a1f82ab90968f215ed8ca8398db68
#
_entry.id   798a1f82ab90968f215ed8ca8398db68
#
_cell.length_a   1.000
_cell.length_b   1.000
_cell.length_c   1.000
_cell.angle_alpha   90.00
_cell.angle_beta   90.00
_cell.angle_gamma   90.00
#
_symmetry.space_group_name_H-M   'P 1'
#
loop_
_entity.id
_entity.type
_entity.pdbx_description
1 polymer ?
#
loop_
_entity_poly.entity_id
_entity_poly.type
_entity_poly.pdbx_seq_one_letter_code
_entity_poly.pdbx_strand_id
1 'polypeptide(L)'
;KTRGPYQHRFDLPGGSQELGEGLTETLEREVLEETGYTLSRYSNPRIYDVMVQEGGQDFAVHHIMAFYDIVLDFERSQKSLPQEVLDGSNDSANAIWVPFEQITEENASPLVLKVKAELVGIPELQLTSYRNWKVKVKKENTRHL
;
A
#
# COMPACT_ATOMS: atom_id res chain seq x y z
N LYS A 1 3.86 5.02 -3.00
CA LYS A 1 3.17 5.13 -4.31
C LYS A 1 3.47 6.47 -4.97
N THR A 2 3.72 6.44 -6.27
CA THR A 2 3.97 7.64 -7.10
C THR A 2 2.75 8.09 -7.88
N ARG A 3 1.74 7.24 -7.97
CA ARG A 3 0.50 7.50 -8.71
C ARG A 3 -0.71 6.98 -7.95
N GLY A 4 -1.89 7.42 -8.37
CA GLY A 4 -3.16 7.00 -7.82
C GLY A 4 -3.54 7.68 -6.50
N PRO A 5 -4.62 7.22 -5.85
CA PRO A 5 -5.17 7.87 -4.66
C PRO A 5 -4.27 7.76 -3.43
N TYR A 6 -3.28 6.88 -3.43
CA TYR A 6 -2.34 6.68 -2.33
C TYR A 6 -0.93 7.20 -2.64
N GLN A 7 -0.81 8.09 -3.61
CA GLN A 7 0.48 8.71 -3.94
C GLN A 7 1.11 9.40 -2.74
N HIS A 8 2.43 9.40 -2.67
CA HIS A 8 3.23 9.93 -1.57
C HIS A 8 2.99 9.27 -0.21
N ARG A 9 2.46 8.03 -0.23
CA ARG A 9 2.21 7.22 0.95
C ARG A 9 2.83 5.84 0.80
N PHE A 10 3.16 5.24 1.92
CA PHE A 10 3.43 3.80 1.95
C PHE A 10 2.17 3.03 1.62
N ASP A 11 2.34 2.00 0.83
CA ASP A 11 1.27 1.08 0.48
C ASP A 11 1.81 -0.34 0.43
N LEU A 12 0.94 -1.32 0.58
CA LEU A 12 1.32 -2.71 0.44
C LEU A 12 1.59 -3.04 -1.03
N PRO A 13 2.46 -4.02 -1.31
CA PRO A 13 2.59 -4.56 -2.65
C PRO A 13 1.25 -5.09 -3.15
N GLY A 14 0.89 -4.73 -4.37
CA GLY A 14 -0.36 -5.14 -4.97
C GLY A 14 -0.76 -4.27 -6.14
N GLY A 15 -1.80 -4.65 -6.83
CA GLY A 15 -2.31 -3.93 -7.98
C GLY A 15 -3.61 -4.53 -8.51
N SER A 16 -4.01 -4.03 -9.65
CA SER A 16 -5.24 -4.46 -10.30
C SER A 16 -5.09 -5.82 -10.97
N GLN A 17 -6.14 -6.60 -10.87
CA GLN A 17 -6.27 -7.87 -11.59
C GLN A 17 -6.25 -7.63 -13.10
N GLU A 18 -5.50 -8.43 -13.82
CA GLU A 18 -5.54 -8.46 -15.28
C GLU A 18 -6.63 -9.43 -15.77
N LEU A 19 -7.12 -9.18 -16.98
CA LEU A 19 -8.13 -10.05 -17.57
C LEU A 19 -7.61 -11.49 -17.72
N GLY A 20 -8.38 -12.44 -17.22
CA GLY A 20 -8.00 -13.85 -17.24
C GLY A 20 -7.13 -14.31 -16.07
N GLU A 21 -6.76 -13.38 -15.20
CA GLU A 21 -5.91 -13.62 -14.02
C GLU A 21 -6.79 -13.85 -12.79
N GLY A 22 -6.51 -14.90 -12.01
CA GLY A 22 -7.14 -15.11 -10.71
C GLY A 22 -6.53 -14.19 -9.64
N LEU A 23 -7.21 -14.03 -8.51
CA LEU A 23 -6.74 -13.15 -7.43
C LEU A 23 -5.36 -13.54 -6.89
N THR A 24 -5.09 -14.84 -6.76
CA THR A 24 -3.79 -15.33 -6.28
C THR A 24 -2.70 -15.21 -7.33
N GLU A 25 -3.03 -15.30 -8.61
CA GLU A 25 -2.09 -15.03 -9.69
C GLU A 25 -1.72 -13.55 -9.74
N THR A 26 -2.69 -12.65 -9.53
CA THR A 26 -2.43 -11.21 -9.35
C THR A 26 -1.50 -10.96 -8.18
N LEU A 27 -1.75 -11.60 -7.04
CA LEU A 27 -0.92 -11.47 -5.85
C LEU A 27 0.55 -11.85 -6.13
N GLU A 28 0.77 -13.01 -6.72
CA GLU A 28 2.11 -13.50 -7.07
C GLU A 28 2.82 -12.56 -8.03
N ARG A 29 2.14 -12.12 -9.08
CA ARG A 29 2.69 -11.21 -10.08
C ARG A 29 3.07 -9.86 -9.48
N GLU A 30 2.16 -9.24 -8.76
CA GLU A 30 2.38 -7.90 -8.19
C GLU A 30 3.47 -7.89 -7.12
N VAL A 31 3.52 -8.91 -6.27
CA VAL A 31 4.60 -9.01 -5.28
C VAL A 31 5.95 -9.14 -5.98
N LEU A 32 6.05 -9.97 -7.01
CA LEU A 32 7.29 -10.13 -7.77
C LEU A 32 7.69 -8.84 -8.49
N GLU A 33 6.76 -8.19 -9.17
CA GLU A 33 7.02 -6.94 -9.91
C GLU A 33 7.44 -5.79 -9.00
N GLU A 34 6.78 -5.63 -7.87
CA GLU A 34 7.02 -4.50 -6.98
C GLU A 34 8.16 -4.72 -5.99
N THR A 35 8.45 -5.96 -5.62
CA THR A 35 9.45 -6.26 -4.59
C THR A 35 10.64 -7.05 -5.08
N GLY A 36 10.51 -7.78 -6.18
CA GLY A 36 11.52 -8.73 -6.65
C GLY A 36 11.51 -10.06 -5.88
N TYR A 37 10.61 -10.24 -4.91
CA TYR A 37 10.48 -11.48 -4.16
C TYR A 37 9.44 -12.41 -4.77
N THR A 38 9.72 -13.71 -4.66
CA THR A 38 8.78 -14.78 -5.01
C THR A 38 8.00 -15.20 -3.78
N LEU A 39 6.71 -15.47 -3.92
CA LEU A 39 5.88 -16.03 -2.86
C LEU A 39 6.20 -17.51 -2.64
N SER A 40 6.37 -17.89 -1.39
CA SER A 40 6.37 -19.28 -0.96
C SER A 40 4.96 -19.77 -0.66
N ARG A 41 4.18 -18.91 0.02
CA ARG A 41 2.82 -19.28 0.42
C ARG A 41 2.01 -18.03 0.73
N TYR A 42 0.69 -18.14 0.62
CA TYR A 42 -0.28 -17.13 1.04
C TYR A 42 -1.39 -17.78 1.88
N SER A 43 -2.02 -17.01 2.74
CA SER A 43 -3.08 -17.48 3.65
C SER A 43 -3.98 -16.32 4.10
N ASN A 44 -5.04 -16.68 4.83
CA ASN A 44 -5.92 -15.73 5.51
C ASN A 44 -6.45 -14.62 4.57
N PRO A 45 -7.15 -14.98 3.48
CA PRO A 45 -7.72 -13.99 2.58
C PRO A 45 -8.76 -13.13 3.29
N ARG A 46 -8.64 -11.80 3.13
CA ARG A 46 -9.57 -10.83 3.68
C ARG A 46 -9.97 -9.85 2.60
N ILE A 47 -11.18 -9.32 2.71
CA ILE A 47 -11.66 -8.25 1.85
C ILE A 47 -11.79 -6.99 2.67
N TYR A 48 -11.24 -5.91 2.13
CA TYR A 48 -11.29 -4.59 2.71
C TYR A 48 -11.70 -3.59 1.64
N ASP A 49 -12.40 -2.55 2.02
CA ASP A 49 -12.79 -1.52 1.08
C ASP A 49 -12.56 -0.10 1.62
N VAL A 50 -12.41 0.83 0.71
CA VAL A 50 -12.24 2.24 1.01
C VAL A 50 -12.90 3.12 -0.02
N MET A 51 -13.57 4.15 0.43
CA MET A 51 -14.13 5.19 -0.43
C MET A 51 -13.11 6.31 -0.59
N VAL A 52 -12.69 6.57 -1.81
CA VAL A 52 -11.73 7.63 -2.13
C VAL A 52 -12.45 8.73 -2.88
N GLN A 53 -12.37 9.94 -2.35
CA GLN A 53 -12.86 11.14 -3.02
C GLN A 53 -11.67 12.01 -3.42
N GLU A 54 -11.53 12.24 -4.71
CA GLU A 54 -10.54 13.20 -5.22
C GLU A 54 -11.09 14.62 -5.09
N GLY A 55 -10.26 15.52 -4.55
CA GLY A 55 -10.65 16.91 -4.34
C GLY A 55 -11.12 17.58 -5.63
N GLY A 56 -12.28 18.24 -5.60
CA GLY A 56 -12.86 18.93 -6.73
C GLY A 56 -13.66 18.07 -7.71
N GLN A 57 -13.83 16.79 -7.43
CA GLN A 57 -14.66 15.89 -8.23
C GLN A 57 -15.92 15.49 -7.46
N ASP A 58 -17.05 15.38 -8.17
CA ASP A 58 -18.35 15.02 -7.61
C ASP A 58 -18.53 13.50 -7.40
N PHE A 59 -17.51 12.69 -7.65
CA PHE A 59 -17.57 11.25 -7.52
C PHE A 59 -16.50 10.71 -6.57
N ALA A 60 -16.82 9.62 -5.94
CA ALA A 60 -15.90 8.82 -5.15
C ALA A 60 -15.59 7.52 -5.88
N VAL A 61 -14.35 7.06 -5.77
CA VAL A 61 -13.97 5.72 -6.20
C VAL A 61 -14.08 4.78 -5.01
N HIS A 62 -14.78 3.69 -5.20
CA HIS A 62 -14.89 2.63 -4.21
C HIS A 62 -13.86 1.55 -4.54
N HIS A 63 -12.78 1.50 -3.77
CA HIS A 63 -11.77 0.47 -3.89
C HIS A 63 -12.14 -0.73 -3.04
N ILE A 64 -12.26 -1.89 -3.67
CA ILE A 64 -12.45 -3.18 -3.00
C ILE A 64 -11.17 -3.97 -3.18
N MET A 65 -10.56 -4.40 -2.09
CA MET A 65 -9.25 -5.03 -2.09
C MET A 65 -9.31 -6.39 -1.38
N ALA A 66 -8.83 -7.43 -2.07
CA ALA A 66 -8.49 -8.69 -1.42
C ALA A 66 -7.03 -8.63 -0.96
N PHE A 67 -6.75 -9.00 0.28
CA PHE A 67 -5.39 -9.06 0.77
C PHE A 67 -5.14 -10.33 1.58
N TYR A 68 -3.89 -10.69 1.67
CA TYR A 68 -3.42 -11.98 2.19
C TYR A 68 -2.22 -11.79 3.11
N ASP A 69 -2.10 -12.70 4.06
CA ASP A 69 -0.81 -12.93 4.72
C ASP A 69 0.06 -13.73 3.77
N ILE A 70 1.30 -13.32 3.60
CA ILE A 70 2.23 -13.95 2.68
C ILE A 70 3.51 -14.38 3.38
N VAL A 71 4.12 -15.44 2.85
CA VAL A 71 5.49 -15.84 3.17
C VAL A 71 6.32 -15.74 1.92
N LEU A 72 7.41 -14.99 2.00
CA LEU A 72 8.33 -14.82 0.90
C LEU A 72 9.34 -15.96 0.83
N ASP A 73 9.72 -16.34 -0.39
CA ASP A 73 10.81 -17.27 -0.64
C ASP A 73 12.09 -16.48 -0.89
N PHE A 74 12.86 -16.25 0.16
CA PHE A 74 14.10 -15.48 0.05
C PHE A 74 15.20 -16.18 -0.75
N GLU A 75 15.18 -17.52 -0.86
CA GLU A 75 16.16 -18.26 -1.64
C GLU A 75 15.97 -18.08 -3.14
N ARG A 76 14.71 -17.95 -3.59
CA ARG A 76 14.37 -17.68 -4.99
C ARG A 76 14.41 -16.20 -5.34
N SER A 77 14.59 -15.35 -4.37
CA SER A 77 14.53 -13.90 -4.55
C SER A 77 15.89 -13.35 -4.92
N GLN A 78 15.94 -12.47 -5.92
CA GLN A 78 17.18 -11.92 -6.44
C GLN A 78 17.58 -10.58 -5.81
N LYS A 79 16.76 -10.04 -4.90
CA LYS A 79 17.00 -8.71 -4.32
C LYS A 79 16.72 -8.70 -2.82
N SER A 80 17.60 -8.02 -2.07
CA SER A 80 17.27 -7.57 -0.72
C SER A 80 16.63 -6.19 -0.80
N LEU A 81 15.53 -5.99 -0.06
CA LEU A 81 14.89 -4.69 0.03
C LEU A 81 15.68 -3.76 0.95
N PRO A 82 15.90 -2.51 0.53
CA PRO A 82 16.53 -1.54 1.41
C PRO A 82 15.62 -1.22 2.59
N GLN A 83 16.23 -0.99 3.75
CA GLN A 83 15.53 -0.41 4.90
C GLN A 83 15.39 1.09 4.69
N GLU A 84 14.20 1.62 4.89
CA GLU A 84 14.01 3.05 4.76
C GLU A 84 14.66 3.81 5.91
N VAL A 85 15.36 4.88 5.54
CA VAL A 85 15.70 5.95 6.46
C VAL A 85 14.76 7.11 6.16
N LEU A 86 13.98 7.54 7.15
CA LEU A 86 12.99 8.62 6.99
C LEU A 86 13.65 9.99 6.92
N ASP A 87 14.53 10.19 5.98
CA ASP A 87 15.16 11.50 5.73
C ASP A 87 14.49 12.31 4.61
N GLY A 88 13.40 11.77 4.05
CA GLY A 88 12.67 12.42 2.97
C GLY A 88 13.32 12.29 1.58
N SER A 89 14.43 11.59 1.47
CA SER A 89 15.17 11.47 0.20
C SER A 89 14.67 10.32 -0.70
N ASN A 90 13.75 9.49 -0.22
CA ASN A 90 13.32 8.31 -0.94
C ASN A 90 12.05 8.54 -1.78
N ASP A 91 12.23 9.13 -2.94
CA ASP A 91 11.19 9.26 -3.98
C ASP A 91 11.04 7.98 -4.82
N SER A 92 11.72 6.89 -4.44
CA SER A 92 11.71 5.70 -5.25
C SER A 92 10.37 4.95 -5.16
N ALA A 93 9.85 4.51 -6.30
CA ALA A 93 8.69 3.63 -6.40
C ALA A 93 8.98 2.20 -5.92
N ASN A 94 10.15 1.96 -5.34
CA ASN A 94 10.62 0.65 -4.92
C ASN A 94 10.04 0.26 -3.57
N ALA A 95 9.89 -1.04 -3.35
CA ALA A 95 9.51 -1.58 -2.06
C ALA A 95 10.67 -1.45 -1.06
N ILE A 96 10.31 -1.19 0.17
CA ILE A 96 11.23 -1.02 1.30
C ILE A 96 10.65 -1.67 2.54
N TRP A 97 11.50 -2.01 3.49
CA TRP A 97 11.07 -2.41 4.82
C TRP A 97 10.93 -1.17 5.71
N VAL A 98 9.77 -1.05 6.36
CA VAL A 98 9.46 0.07 7.26
C VAL A 98 9.08 -0.47 8.63
N PRO A 99 9.73 -0.04 9.72
CA PRO A 99 9.29 -0.38 11.07
C PRO A 99 7.89 0.13 11.38
N PHE A 100 7.09 -0.64 12.12
CA PHE A 100 5.72 -0.26 12.46
C PHE A 100 5.60 1.07 13.18
N GLU A 101 6.57 1.40 14.00
CA GLU A 101 6.60 2.65 14.76
C GLU A 101 6.64 3.88 13.84
N GLN A 102 7.13 3.72 12.62
CA GLN A 102 7.24 4.80 11.63
C GLN A 102 5.98 4.95 10.77
N ILE A 103 5.04 4.02 10.86
CA ILE A 103 3.78 4.06 10.09
C ILE A 103 2.77 4.94 10.83
N THR A 104 2.32 5.98 10.16
CA THR A 104 1.34 6.95 10.67
C THR A 104 0.20 7.17 9.67
N GLU A 105 -0.88 7.80 10.12
CA GLU A 105 -1.99 8.18 9.24
C GLU A 105 -1.57 9.16 8.14
N GLU A 106 -0.50 9.91 8.35
CA GLU A 106 -0.02 10.89 7.38
C GLU A 106 0.84 10.27 6.28
N ASN A 107 1.53 9.17 6.56
CA ASN A 107 2.49 8.58 5.62
C ASN A 107 2.06 7.25 5.01
N ALA A 108 0.95 6.68 5.43
CA ALA A 108 0.51 5.36 5.00
C ALA A 108 -0.86 5.36 4.33
N SER A 109 -1.09 4.37 3.47
CA SER A 109 -2.40 4.11 2.87
C SER A 109 -3.36 3.49 3.88
N PRO A 110 -4.68 3.52 3.62
CA PRO A 110 -5.65 2.88 4.50
C PRO A 110 -5.38 1.40 4.74
N LEU A 111 -4.93 0.69 3.72
CA LEU A 111 -4.64 -0.75 3.83
C LEU A 111 -3.46 -1.02 4.77
N VAL A 112 -2.40 -0.22 4.67
CA VAL A 112 -1.25 -0.31 5.60
C VAL A 112 -1.67 -0.04 7.03
N LEU A 113 -2.52 0.97 7.25
CA LEU A 113 -3.04 1.30 8.57
C LEU A 113 -3.91 0.16 9.13
N LYS A 114 -4.73 -0.46 8.29
CA LYS A 114 -5.55 -1.62 8.65
C LYS A 114 -4.68 -2.79 9.09
N VAL A 115 -3.66 -3.12 8.35
CA VAL A 115 -2.72 -4.20 8.67
C VAL A 115 -1.96 -3.89 9.95
N LYS A 116 -1.49 -2.66 10.13
CA LYS A 116 -0.87 -2.25 11.39
C LYS A 116 -1.79 -2.45 12.57
N ALA A 117 -3.05 -2.04 12.47
CA ALA A 117 -4.04 -2.22 13.53
C ALA A 117 -4.27 -3.71 13.87
N GLU A 118 -4.35 -4.57 12.87
CA GLU A 118 -4.47 -6.02 13.06
C GLU A 118 -3.26 -6.61 13.81
N LEU A 119 -2.05 -6.20 13.43
CA LEU A 119 -0.82 -6.75 13.98
C LEU A 119 -0.50 -6.28 15.41
N VAL A 120 -0.87 -5.05 15.73
CA VAL A 120 -0.66 -4.50 17.09
C VAL A 120 -1.87 -4.68 18.01
N GLY A 121 -2.96 -5.30 17.52
CA GLY A 121 -4.15 -5.58 18.33
C GLY A 121 -4.95 -4.33 18.73
N ILE A 122 -4.80 -3.23 17.99
CA ILE A 122 -5.65 -2.04 18.17
C ILE A 122 -7.06 -2.36 17.63
N PRO A 123 -8.13 -2.05 18.38
CA PRO A 123 -9.50 -2.18 17.88
C PRO A 123 -9.62 -1.49 16.51
N GLU A 124 -10.39 -2.08 15.61
CA GLU A 124 -10.54 -1.60 14.25
C GLU A 124 -10.58 -0.08 14.18
N LEU A 125 -9.66 0.48 13.43
CA LEU A 125 -9.74 1.86 13.01
C LEU A 125 -11.15 2.04 12.45
N GLN A 126 -11.91 2.92 13.06
CA GLN A 126 -13.32 3.09 12.67
C GLN A 126 -13.37 3.30 11.16
N LEU A 127 -14.08 2.44 10.46
CA LEU A 127 -14.26 2.47 9.01
C LEU A 127 -14.67 3.86 8.48
N THR A 128 -15.21 4.70 9.34
CA THR A 128 -15.52 6.10 9.05
C THR A 128 -14.31 6.92 8.64
N SER A 129 -13.11 6.58 9.12
CA SER A 129 -11.86 7.26 8.73
C SER A 129 -11.52 7.04 7.27
N TYR A 130 -12.06 6.00 6.66
CA TYR A 130 -11.76 5.61 5.28
C TYR A 130 -12.85 5.98 4.27
N ARG A 131 -13.99 6.49 4.72
CA ARG A 131 -15.09 6.86 3.83
C ARG A 131 -14.83 8.11 3.00
N ASN A 132 -13.98 8.98 3.49
CA ASN A 132 -13.65 10.25 2.84
C ASN A 132 -12.14 10.39 2.68
N TRP A 133 -11.49 9.34 2.20
CA TRP A 133 -10.05 9.36 1.99
C TRP A 133 -9.68 10.40 0.93
N LYS A 134 -8.86 11.36 1.32
CA LYS A 134 -8.41 12.43 0.41
C LYS A 134 -7.05 12.10 -0.16
N VAL A 135 -6.93 12.31 -1.46
CA VAL A 135 -5.67 12.17 -2.16
C VAL A 135 -4.69 13.24 -1.66
N LYS A 136 -3.48 12.82 -1.33
CA LYS A 136 -2.41 13.73 -0.92
C LYS A 136 -1.76 14.33 -2.15
N VAL A 137 -1.93 15.62 -2.34
CA VAL A 137 -1.28 16.36 -3.43
C VAL A 137 0.10 16.82 -2.99
N LYS A 138 1.10 16.62 -3.84
CA LYS A 138 2.44 17.19 -3.61
C LYS A 138 2.31 18.71 -3.58
N LYS A 139 2.70 19.34 -2.48
CA LYS A 139 2.82 20.80 -2.45
C LYS A 139 3.88 21.18 -3.47
N GLU A 140 3.48 21.88 -4.52
CA GLU A 140 4.45 22.55 -5.38
C GLU A 140 5.26 23.49 -4.48
N ASN A 141 6.56 23.25 -4.39
CA ASN A 141 7.47 24.23 -3.87
C ASN A 141 7.44 25.40 -4.85
N THR A 142 6.57 26.35 -4.60
CA THR A 142 6.70 27.68 -5.20
C THR A 142 8.02 28.24 -4.72
N ARG A 143 9.08 27.99 -5.49
CA ARG A 143 10.29 28.79 -5.37
C ARG A 143 9.90 30.17 -5.84
N HIS A 144 9.63 31.04 -4.90
CA HIS A 144 9.66 32.46 -5.20
C HIS A 144 11.11 32.84 -5.55
N LEU A 145 11.29 33.11 -6.81
CA LEU A 145 12.48 33.80 -7.25
C LEU A 145 12.47 35.22 -6.66
#